data_381d4b81995b59a2b74008ce6b2a8de1
#
_entry.id   381d4b81995b59a2b74008ce6b2a8de1
#
_cell.length_a   1.000
_cell.length_b   1.000
_cell.length_c   1.000
_cell.angle_alpha   90.00
_cell.angle_beta   90.00
_cell.angle_gamma   90.00
#
_symmetry.space_group_name_H-M   'P 1'
#
loop_
_entity.id
_entity.type
_entity.pdbx_description
1 polymer ?
#
loop_
_entity_poly.entity_id
_entity_poly.type
_entity_poly.pdbx_seq_one_letter_code
_entity_poly.pdbx_strand_id
1 'polypeptide(L)'
;LPVPKIGATDWGLRLAKQWVHRLIEPRPALVPLTFDPETWAPFAAMAGLSLEVAIETGEGKKGTTRFLEDLLFTHRGLSGPGVLQISSYWQPGTPIRVALAGAGLVDTLRKAKGSTQRHFGNELALHLPERLAQTWLGLQALPADKPMPDVRDKDLTKLVDSLSRWALLPTGTEGWRKAEVMAGGVDTRDLDSQSMGSKLVPGLHFIGEVVDVTGWLGGYNFQWAWASAAACASGLPLAA
;
A
#
# COMPACT_ATOMS: atom_id res chain seq x y z
N LEU A 1 -7.24 17.78 0.46
CA LEU A 1 -7.96 16.51 0.36
C LEU A 1 -7.60 15.76 -0.93
N PRO A 2 -7.98 14.49 -1.10
CA PRO A 2 -7.70 13.72 -2.31
C PRO A 2 -8.17 14.41 -3.58
N VAL A 3 -7.46 14.15 -4.68
CA VAL A 3 -7.80 14.67 -6.02
C VAL A 3 -8.09 16.19 -6.03
N PRO A 4 -7.19 17.03 -5.54
CA PRO A 4 -7.46 18.47 -5.36
C PRO A 4 -7.81 19.20 -6.67
N LYS A 5 -7.43 18.64 -7.82
CA LYS A 5 -7.70 19.18 -9.14
C LYS A 5 -9.20 19.23 -9.50
N ILE A 6 -10.03 18.40 -8.87
CA ILE A 6 -11.49 18.38 -9.09
C ILE A 6 -12.25 19.23 -8.06
N GLY A 7 -11.54 20.01 -7.23
CA GLY A 7 -12.15 20.95 -6.31
C GLY A 7 -12.52 20.39 -4.94
N ALA A 8 -11.93 19.25 -4.53
CA ALA A 8 -12.15 18.72 -3.18
C ALA A 8 -11.68 19.71 -2.11
N THR A 9 -12.54 20.03 -1.15
CA THR A 9 -12.27 20.97 -0.05
C THR A 9 -12.53 20.33 1.31
N ASP A 10 -12.03 20.94 2.36
CA ASP A 10 -12.25 20.53 3.75
C ASP A 10 -13.53 21.10 4.37
N TRP A 11 -14.43 21.65 3.55
CA TRP A 11 -15.62 22.35 4.03
C TRP A 11 -16.46 21.50 4.99
N GLY A 12 -16.72 20.24 4.65
CA GLY A 12 -17.49 19.32 5.51
C GLY A 12 -16.81 19.03 6.84
N LEU A 13 -15.47 18.91 6.86
CA LEU A 13 -14.70 18.74 8.09
C LEU A 13 -14.75 20.00 8.96
N ARG A 14 -14.64 21.18 8.36
CA ARG A 14 -14.78 22.46 9.08
C ARG A 14 -16.17 22.61 9.68
N LEU A 15 -17.21 22.22 8.93
CA LEU A 15 -18.58 22.22 9.43
C LEU A 15 -18.75 21.29 10.62
N ALA A 16 -18.23 20.05 10.51
CA ALA A 16 -18.27 19.08 11.62
C ALA A 16 -17.55 19.62 12.87
N LYS A 17 -16.39 20.25 12.69
CA LYS A 17 -15.64 20.87 13.79
C LYS A 17 -16.40 22.04 14.43
N GLN A 18 -17.07 22.86 13.64
CA GLN A 18 -17.90 23.97 14.11
C GLN A 18 -19.03 23.48 15.04
N TRP A 19 -19.60 22.32 14.72
CA TRP A 19 -20.68 21.68 15.48
C TRP A 19 -20.19 20.63 16.48
N VAL A 20 -18.90 20.72 16.87
CA VAL A 20 -18.27 19.96 17.98
C VAL A 20 -18.28 18.44 17.77
N HIS A 21 -18.38 17.97 16.52
CA HIS A 21 -18.18 16.56 16.20
C HIS A 21 -16.72 16.13 16.39
N ARG A 22 -16.51 14.93 16.83
CA ARG A 22 -15.17 14.33 16.88
C ARG A 22 -14.67 14.13 15.46
N LEU A 23 -13.44 14.55 15.22
CA LEU A 23 -12.74 14.30 13.96
C LEU A 23 -11.57 13.36 14.25
N ILE A 24 -11.51 12.27 13.49
CA ILE A 24 -10.30 11.47 13.34
C ILE A 24 -9.41 12.22 12.34
N GLU A 25 -8.14 12.42 12.70
CA GLU A 25 -7.22 13.24 11.90
C GLU A 25 -7.17 12.79 10.43
N PRO A 26 -7.55 13.65 9.49
CA PRO A 26 -7.55 13.31 8.07
C PRO A 26 -6.14 13.12 7.53
N ARG A 27 -5.92 12.02 6.83
CA ARG A 27 -4.64 11.72 6.18
C ARG A 27 -4.84 11.11 4.80
N PRO A 28 -3.83 11.25 3.90
CA PRO A 28 -3.85 10.56 2.61
C PRO A 28 -3.93 9.05 2.80
N ALA A 29 -4.78 8.38 2.01
CA ALA A 29 -4.90 6.93 1.97
C ALA A 29 -5.02 6.45 0.52
N LEU A 30 -4.78 5.17 0.26
CA LEU A 30 -4.57 4.63 -1.08
C LEU A 30 -3.58 5.53 -1.84
N VAL A 31 -2.39 5.68 -1.31
CA VAL A 31 -1.39 6.67 -1.74
C VAL A 31 -0.01 6.01 -1.87
N PRO A 32 0.80 6.36 -2.89
CA PRO A 32 2.17 5.86 -3.00
C PRO A 32 3.03 6.22 -1.79
N LEU A 33 3.90 5.29 -1.40
CA LEU A 33 4.88 5.47 -0.33
C LEU A 33 6.21 5.98 -0.89
N THR A 34 6.84 6.91 -0.17
CA THR A 34 8.13 7.49 -0.51
C THR A 34 9.22 7.07 0.46
N PHE A 35 10.46 7.12 -0.01
CA PHE A 35 11.64 6.74 0.75
C PHE A 35 12.69 7.85 0.69
N ASP A 36 13.65 7.78 1.57
CA ASP A 36 14.83 8.63 1.52
C ASP A 36 15.56 8.45 0.17
N PRO A 37 15.98 9.56 -0.52
CA PRO A 37 16.57 9.47 -1.85
C PRO A 37 17.85 8.64 -1.93
N GLU A 38 18.70 8.67 -0.91
CA GLU A 38 19.95 7.89 -0.89
C GLU A 38 19.63 6.41 -0.74
N THR A 39 18.74 6.06 0.18
CA THR A 39 18.26 4.69 0.39
C THR A 39 17.54 4.15 -0.85
N TRP A 40 16.81 5.01 -1.57
CA TRP A 40 16.03 4.61 -2.74
C TRP A 40 16.83 4.58 -4.05
N ALA A 41 17.97 5.25 -4.11
CA ALA A 41 18.79 5.37 -5.34
C ALA A 41 19.02 4.02 -6.07
N PRO A 42 19.34 2.90 -5.39
CA PRO A 42 19.55 1.61 -6.07
C PRO A 42 18.31 1.08 -6.81
N PHE A 43 17.12 1.49 -6.36
CA PHE A 43 15.84 1.01 -6.88
C PHE A 43 15.21 1.94 -7.91
N ALA A 44 15.68 3.19 -8.01
CA ALA A 44 15.12 4.19 -8.92
C ALA A 44 15.20 3.77 -10.40
N ALA A 45 16.23 3.02 -10.78
CA ALA A 45 16.39 2.47 -12.14
C ALA A 45 15.32 1.41 -12.49
N MET A 46 14.61 0.86 -11.52
CA MET A 46 13.51 -0.08 -11.72
C MET A 46 12.17 0.63 -11.92
N ALA A 47 12.10 1.95 -11.94
CA ALA A 47 10.86 2.68 -12.16
C ALA A 47 10.08 2.16 -13.38
N GLY A 48 8.78 1.95 -13.21
CA GLY A 48 7.89 1.32 -14.19
C GLY A 48 7.85 -0.21 -14.14
N LEU A 49 8.67 -0.87 -13.34
CA LEU A 49 8.60 -2.31 -13.13
C LEU A 49 7.49 -2.62 -12.13
N SER A 50 6.60 -3.57 -12.51
CA SER A 50 5.53 -4.08 -11.66
C SER A 50 5.63 -5.59 -11.53
N LEU A 51 5.26 -6.11 -10.35
CA LEU A 51 5.13 -7.55 -10.11
C LEU A 51 4.22 -7.80 -8.91
N GLU A 52 3.56 -8.97 -8.90
CA GLU A 52 2.77 -9.42 -7.76
C GLU A 52 3.68 -9.75 -6.57
N VAL A 53 3.33 -9.24 -5.40
CA VAL A 53 4.07 -9.42 -4.15
C VAL A 53 3.13 -9.64 -2.98
N ALA A 54 3.63 -10.30 -1.94
CA ALA A 54 3.01 -10.17 -0.63
C ALA A 54 3.62 -8.97 0.09
N ILE A 55 2.77 -8.03 0.50
CA ILE A 55 3.17 -6.83 1.24
C ILE A 55 2.42 -6.75 2.56
N GLU A 56 3.13 -6.39 3.63
CA GLU A 56 2.54 -6.32 4.96
C GLU A 56 3.08 -5.15 5.77
N THR A 57 2.27 -4.68 6.73
CA THR A 57 2.65 -3.70 7.75
C THR A 57 1.92 -3.98 9.06
N GLY A 58 2.37 -3.35 10.13
CA GLY A 58 1.81 -3.51 11.47
C GLY A 58 2.57 -4.54 12.29
N GLU A 59 2.50 -4.37 13.61
CA GLU A 59 3.15 -5.24 14.59
C GLU A 59 2.33 -5.30 15.89
N GLY A 60 2.56 -6.34 16.69
CA GLY A 60 2.04 -6.46 18.05
C GLY A 60 0.53 -6.69 18.14
N LYS A 61 -0.09 -6.11 19.18
CA LYS A 61 -1.50 -6.39 19.55
C LYS A 61 -2.53 -5.94 18.51
N LYS A 62 -2.19 -5.01 17.62
CA LYS A 62 -3.08 -4.53 16.54
C LYS A 62 -3.09 -5.45 15.32
N GLY A 63 -2.20 -6.45 15.30
CA GLY A 63 -2.08 -7.41 14.21
C GLY A 63 -1.30 -6.86 13.01
N THR A 64 -1.09 -7.76 12.05
CA THR A 64 -0.44 -7.47 10.77
C THR A 64 -1.49 -7.44 9.68
N THR A 65 -1.50 -6.38 8.88
CA THR A 65 -2.30 -6.32 7.64
C THR A 65 -1.43 -6.75 6.49
N ARG A 66 -1.96 -7.62 5.62
CA ARG A 66 -1.25 -8.19 4.48
C ARG A 66 -2.12 -8.17 3.24
N PHE A 67 -1.50 -7.86 2.10
CA PHE A 67 -2.08 -7.95 0.76
C PHE A 67 -1.19 -8.79 -0.16
N LEU A 68 -1.81 -9.49 -1.10
CA LEU A 68 -1.16 -10.16 -2.23
C LEU A 68 -1.65 -9.46 -3.49
N GLU A 69 -0.84 -8.57 -4.05
CA GLU A 69 -1.22 -7.66 -5.13
C GLU A 69 0.03 -7.11 -5.83
N ASP A 70 -0.17 -6.46 -6.97
CA ASP A 70 0.91 -5.82 -7.69
C ASP A 70 1.54 -4.65 -6.92
N LEU A 71 2.87 -4.65 -6.89
CA LEU A 71 3.72 -3.55 -6.49
C LEU A 71 4.30 -2.90 -7.75
N LEU A 72 4.39 -1.58 -7.78
CA LEU A 72 5.03 -0.78 -8.83
C LEU A 72 6.21 0.01 -8.26
N PHE A 73 7.39 -0.17 -8.83
CA PHE A 73 8.54 0.70 -8.56
C PHE A 73 8.36 2.06 -9.23
N THR A 74 8.68 3.12 -8.51
CA THR A 74 8.67 4.50 -9.01
C THR A 74 10.02 5.18 -8.76
N HIS A 75 10.24 6.35 -9.33
CA HIS A 75 11.49 7.11 -9.11
C HIS A 75 11.68 7.54 -7.64
N ARG A 76 10.63 7.61 -6.83
CA ARG A 76 10.66 8.13 -5.45
C ARG A 76 10.27 7.10 -4.40
N GLY A 77 9.84 5.93 -4.82
CA GLY A 77 9.37 4.91 -3.91
C GLY A 77 8.51 3.85 -4.58
N LEU A 78 7.46 3.43 -3.88
CA LEU A 78 6.59 2.34 -4.29
C LEU A 78 5.16 2.82 -4.49
N SER A 79 4.50 2.22 -5.47
CA SER A 79 3.08 2.39 -5.82
C SER A 79 2.50 1.03 -6.24
N GLY A 80 1.38 1.04 -6.95
CA GLY A 80 0.65 -0.16 -7.34
C GLY A 80 -0.38 -0.59 -6.30
N PRO A 81 -1.32 -1.48 -6.67
CA PRO A 81 -2.46 -1.84 -5.81
C PRO A 81 -2.06 -2.29 -4.40
N GLY A 82 -1.06 -3.15 -4.27
CA GLY A 82 -0.58 -3.63 -2.97
C GLY A 82 -0.07 -2.51 -2.08
N VAL A 83 0.68 -1.57 -2.65
CA VAL A 83 1.24 -0.43 -1.91
C VAL A 83 0.16 0.59 -1.55
N LEU A 84 -0.75 0.88 -2.47
CA LEU A 84 -1.86 1.78 -2.20
C LEU A 84 -2.74 1.25 -1.05
N GLN A 85 -3.08 -0.02 -1.06
CA GLN A 85 -3.87 -0.64 0.01
C GLN A 85 -3.12 -0.64 1.35
N ILE A 86 -1.83 -1.04 1.37
CA ILE A 86 -1.07 -1.09 2.61
C ILE A 86 -0.84 0.31 3.21
N SER A 87 -0.77 1.37 2.38
CA SER A 87 -0.59 2.75 2.83
C SER A 87 -1.72 3.24 3.75
N SER A 88 -2.93 2.69 3.61
CA SER A 88 -4.06 3.00 4.48
C SER A 88 -3.88 2.47 5.91
N TYR A 89 -3.01 1.48 6.10
CA TYR A 89 -2.69 0.85 7.39
C TYR A 89 -1.32 1.24 7.93
N TRP A 90 -0.41 1.67 7.03
CA TRP A 90 0.92 2.09 7.42
C TRP A 90 0.90 3.31 8.35
N GLN A 91 1.77 3.32 9.34
CA GLN A 91 1.97 4.44 10.27
C GLN A 91 3.39 4.99 10.12
N PRO A 92 3.59 6.32 10.19
CA PRO A 92 4.93 6.91 10.18
C PRO A 92 5.86 6.26 11.20
N GLY A 93 7.09 5.95 10.77
CA GLY A 93 8.10 5.29 11.59
C GLY A 93 7.96 3.77 11.70
N THR A 94 6.98 3.17 11.04
CA THR A 94 6.85 1.69 11.00
C THR A 94 7.31 1.12 9.66
N PRO A 95 7.91 -0.09 9.65
CA PRO A 95 8.33 -0.72 8.41
C PRO A 95 7.15 -1.30 7.63
N ILE A 96 7.33 -1.41 6.32
CA ILE A 96 6.62 -2.36 5.47
C ILE A 96 7.55 -3.54 5.16
N ARG A 97 6.99 -4.73 4.98
CA ARG A 97 7.73 -5.94 4.57
C ARG A 97 7.17 -6.43 3.25
N VAL A 98 8.05 -6.70 2.31
CA VAL A 98 7.69 -7.11 0.95
C VAL A 98 8.37 -8.44 0.64
N ALA A 99 7.60 -9.41 0.16
CA ALA A 99 8.13 -10.64 -0.41
C ALA A 99 8.08 -10.53 -1.94
N LEU A 100 9.22 -10.18 -2.54
CA LEU A 100 9.41 -10.10 -3.99
C LEU A 100 9.49 -11.48 -4.65
N ALA A 101 9.76 -12.52 -3.86
CA ALA A 101 9.75 -13.90 -4.30
C ALA A 101 9.32 -14.82 -3.15
N GLY A 102 8.72 -15.95 -3.48
CA GLY A 102 8.41 -17.00 -2.52
C GLY A 102 9.67 -17.73 -2.01
N ALA A 103 9.63 -18.20 -0.76
CA ALA A 103 10.74 -18.95 -0.17
C ALA A 103 11.13 -20.23 -0.95
N GLY A 104 10.19 -20.82 -1.70
CA GLY A 104 10.45 -22.01 -2.56
C GLY A 104 11.41 -21.75 -3.72
N LEU A 105 11.70 -20.49 -4.06
CA LEU A 105 12.67 -20.14 -5.10
C LEU A 105 14.06 -20.72 -4.80
N VAL A 106 14.45 -20.83 -3.52
CA VAL A 106 15.76 -21.40 -3.16
C VAL A 106 15.90 -22.84 -3.61
N ASP A 107 14.85 -23.66 -3.47
CA ASP A 107 14.89 -25.07 -3.89
C ASP A 107 14.87 -25.20 -5.42
N THR A 108 14.16 -24.31 -6.10
CA THR A 108 14.15 -24.20 -7.56
C THR A 108 15.57 -23.90 -8.08
N LEU A 109 16.23 -22.90 -7.52
CA LEU A 109 17.62 -22.55 -7.88
C LEU A 109 18.63 -23.65 -7.53
N ARG A 110 18.46 -24.36 -6.41
CA ARG A 110 19.29 -25.52 -6.07
C ARG A 110 19.15 -26.66 -7.09
N LYS A 111 17.94 -26.96 -7.54
CA LYS A 111 17.71 -27.95 -8.60
C LYS A 111 18.36 -27.53 -9.92
N ALA A 112 18.31 -26.25 -10.27
CA ALA A 112 18.93 -25.70 -11.47
C ALA A 112 20.44 -25.92 -11.51
N LYS A 113 21.14 -25.95 -10.38
CA LYS A 113 22.60 -26.24 -10.32
C LYS A 113 22.97 -27.58 -10.94
N GLY A 114 22.11 -28.59 -10.81
CA GLY A 114 22.32 -29.91 -11.38
C GLY A 114 21.86 -30.09 -12.82
N SER A 115 21.14 -29.11 -13.38
CA SER A 115 20.44 -29.24 -14.66
C SER A 115 20.77 -28.21 -15.72
N THR A 116 21.50 -27.13 -15.38
CA THR A 116 21.84 -26.06 -16.33
C THR A 116 23.25 -25.54 -16.16
N GLN A 117 23.85 -25.04 -17.25
CA GLN A 117 25.11 -24.30 -17.29
C GLN A 117 24.89 -22.80 -17.44
N ARG A 118 23.64 -22.31 -17.32
CA ARG A 118 23.35 -20.86 -17.41
C ARG A 118 24.09 -20.11 -16.32
N HIS A 119 24.35 -18.84 -16.59
CA HIS A 119 24.85 -17.92 -15.58
C HIS A 119 23.74 -17.62 -14.55
N PHE A 120 24.14 -17.34 -13.33
CA PHE A 120 23.24 -17.13 -12.19
C PHE A 120 22.19 -16.02 -12.45
N GLY A 121 22.63 -14.90 -13.03
CA GLY A 121 21.71 -13.81 -13.40
C GLY A 121 20.66 -14.23 -14.40
N ASN A 122 21.04 -15.01 -15.41
CA ASN A 122 20.12 -15.50 -16.44
C ASN A 122 19.14 -16.54 -15.89
N GLU A 123 19.59 -17.39 -14.98
CA GLU A 123 18.71 -18.37 -14.33
C GLU A 123 17.71 -17.66 -13.39
N LEU A 124 18.15 -16.67 -12.61
CA LEU A 124 17.29 -15.90 -11.75
C LEU A 124 16.23 -15.10 -12.55
N ALA A 125 16.59 -14.60 -13.73
CA ALA A 125 15.70 -13.87 -14.63
C ALA A 125 14.58 -14.74 -15.25
N LEU A 126 14.63 -16.06 -15.12
CA LEU A 126 13.50 -16.94 -15.46
C LEU A 126 12.36 -16.87 -14.43
N HIS A 127 12.65 -16.40 -13.22
CA HIS A 127 11.74 -16.40 -12.08
C HIS A 127 11.34 -14.98 -11.63
N LEU A 128 12.12 -13.97 -12.01
CA LEU A 128 11.92 -12.57 -11.64
C LEU A 128 12.13 -11.68 -12.87
N PRO A 129 11.53 -10.48 -12.93
CA PRO A 129 11.89 -9.52 -13.96
C PRO A 129 13.41 -9.29 -14.00
N GLU A 130 13.98 -9.29 -15.20
CA GLU A 130 15.44 -9.25 -15.38
C GLU A 130 16.10 -8.07 -14.66
N ARG A 131 15.53 -6.86 -14.77
CA ARG A 131 16.06 -5.67 -14.05
C ARG A 131 16.07 -5.87 -12.53
N LEU A 132 15.06 -6.53 -11.98
CA LEU A 132 15.00 -6.84 -10.55
C LEU A 132 16.08 -7.87 -10.18
N ALA A 133 16.23 -8.94 -10.96
CA ALA A 133 17.25 -9.97 -10.73
C ALA A 133 18.66 -9.38 -10.71
N GLN A 134 19.00 -8.55 -11.71
CA GLN A 134 20.31 -7.91 -11.82
C GLN A 134 20.56 -6.94 -10.65
N THR A 135 19.60 -6.08 -10.35
CA THR A 135 19.70 -5.13 -9.22
C THR A 135 19.93 -5.87 -7.91
N TRP A 136 19.18 -6.95 -7.66
CA TRP A 136 19.27 -7.68 -6.40
C TRP A 136 20.59 -8.43 -6.23
N LEU A 137 21.10 -9.05 -7.31
CA LEU A 137 22.42 -9.66 -7.30
C LEU A 137 23.51 -8.61 -7.00
N GLY A 138 23.44 -7.43 -7.60
CA GLY A 138 24.33 -6.33 -7.30
C GLY A 138 24.29 -5.89 -5.84
N LEU A 139 23.08 -5.69 -5.28
CA LEU A 139 22.90 -5.33 -3.86
C LEU A 139 23.45 -6.36 -2.89
N GLN A 140 23.39 -7.64 -3.25
CA GLN A 140 23.93 -8.73 -2.45
C GLN A 140 25.42 -9.01 -2.69
N ALA A 141 26.07 -8.27 -3.59
CA ALA A 141 27.43 -8.49 -4.08
C ALA A 141 27.65 -9.94 -4.57
N LEU A 142 26.65 -10.46 -5.32
CA LEU A 142 26.68 -11.79 -5.90
C LEU A 142 26.99 -11.72 -7.41
N PRO A 143 27.92 -12.55 -7.93
CA PRO A 143 28.33 -12.52 -9.33
C PRO A 143 27.24 -13.08 -10.24
N ALA A 144 26.63 -12.21 -11.07
CA ALA A 144 25.56 -12.58 -11.99
C ALA A 144 26.05 -13.47 -13.16
N ASP A 145 27.32 -13.36 -13.53
CA ASP A 145 27.99 -14.08 -14.61
C ASP A 145 28.53 -15.47 -14.19
N LYS A 146 28.41 -15.83 -12.92
CA LYS A 146 28.86 -17.11 -12.41
C LYS A 146 27.97 -18.25 -12.92
N PRO A 147 28.54 -19.36 -13.47
CA PRO A 147 27.76 -20.54 -13.82
C PRO A 147 26.98 -21.10 -12.63
N MET A 148 25.73 -21.52 -12.84
CA MET A 148 24.87 -22.04 -11.77
C MET A 148 25.48 -23.17 -10.96
N PRO A 149 26.16 -24.18 -11.55
CA PRO A 149 26.82 -25.26 -10.77
C PRO A 149 27.81 -24.73 -9.74
N ASP A 150 28.45 -23.60 -10.01
CA ASP A 150 29.53 -23.05 -9.14
C ASP A 150 28.99 -22.09 -8.07
N VAL A 151 27.68 -21.74 -8.10
CA VAL A 151 27.05 -20.87 -7.09
C VAL A 151 26.93 -21.64 -5.77
N ARG A 152 27.36 -21.02 -4.68
CA ARG A 152 27.30 -21.69 -3.35
C ARG A 152 25.88 -21.66 -2.83
N ASP A 153 25.43 -22.73 -2.19
CA ASP A 153 24.09 -22.85 -1.62
C ASP A 153 23.77 -21.75 -0.60
N LYS A 154 24.78 -21.32 0.18
CA LYS A 154 24.64 -20.20 1.11
C LYS A 154 24.31 -18.87 0.39
N ASP A 155 24.82 -18.66 -0.83
CA ASP A 155 24.57 -17.48 -1.61
C ASP A 155 23.14 -17.50 -2.16
N LEU A 156 22.65 -18.66 -2.58
CA LEU A 156 21.25 -18.87 -2.98
C LEU A 156 20.30 -18.58 -1.80
N THR A 157 20.60 -19.13 -0.64
CA THR A 157 19.79 -18.91 0.57
C THR A 157 19.79 -17.41 0.94
N LYS A 158 20.96 -16.77 1.00
CA LYS A 158 21.07 -15.32 1.29
C LYS A 158 20.25 -14.47 0.31
N LEU A 159 20.34 -14.77 -0.98
CA LEU A 159 19.60 -14.07 -2.02
C LEU A 159 18.08 -14.20 -1.79
N VAL A 160 17.58 -15.43 -1.66
CA VAL A 160 16.14 -15.69 -1.53
C VAL A 160 15.59 -15.14 -0.21
N ASP A 161 16.34 -15.24 0.89
CA ASP A 161 15.96 -14.61 2.16
C ASP A 161 15.82 -13.09 2.02
N SER A 162 16.73 -12.44 1.31
CA SER A 162 16.66 -10.99 1.07
C SER A 162 15.49 -10.57 0.16
N LEU A 163 15.11 -11.42 -0.81
CA LEU A 163 13.96 -11.21 -1.69
C LEU A 163 12.63 -11.46 -0.96
N SER A 164 12.57 -12.50 -0.12
CA SER A 164 11.34 -12.90 0.55
C SER A 164 11.03 -12.12 1.82
N ARG A 165 11.99 -11.35 2.33
CA ARG A 165 11.89 -10.61 3.61
C ARG A 165 12.41 -9.17 3.48
N TRP A 166 12.16 -8.54 2.35
CA TRP A 166 12.62 -7.17 2.13
C TRP A 166 11.87 -6.20 3.04
N ALA A 167 12.55 -5.69 4.05
CA ALA A 167 12.01 -4.70 4.98
C ALA A 167 12.42 -3.28 4.55
N LEU A 168 11.44 -2.38 4.51
CA LEU A 168 11.59 -1.01 4.08
C LEU A 168 10.97 -0.07 5.12
N LEU A 169 11.61 1.07 5.37
CA LEU A 169 11.08 2.11 6.21
C LEU A 169 10.67 3.31 5.34
N PRO A 170 9.38 3.47 5.00
CA PRO A 170 8.94 4.64 4.25
C PRO A 170 9.15 5.92 5.08
N THR A 171 9.58 6.98 4.43
CA THR A 171 9.74 8.31 5.04
C THR A 171 8.48 9.16 4.93
N GLY A 172 7.52 8.75 4.07
CA GLY A 172 6.27 9.46 3.87
C GLY A 172 5.43 8.88 2.74
N THR A 173 4.55 9.72 2.23
CA THR A 173 3.67 9.41 1.09
C THR A 173 3.79 10.51 0.03
N GLU A 174 3.27 10.27 -1.18
CA GLU A 174 3.12 11.32 -2.22
C GLU A 174 2.05 12.38 -1.86
N GLY A 175 1.44 12.26 -0.69
CA GLY A 175 0.49 13.22 -0.12
C GLY A 175 -0.85 13.32 -0.86
N TRP A 176 -1.62 14.33 -0.53
CA TRP A 176 -2.98 14.58 -1.04
C TRP A 176 -3.08 14.63 -2.56
N ARG A 177 -2.02 15.04 -3.23
CA ARG A 177 -2.00 15.15 -4.70
C ARG A 177 -2.08 13.83 -5.42
N LYS A 178 -1.71 12.74 -4.74
CA LYS A 178 -1.64 11.37 -5.26
C LYS A 178 -2.52 10.39 -4.49
N ALA A 179 -3.09 10.81 -3.38
CA ALA A 179 -4.05 10.00 -2.64
C ALA A 179 -5.33 9.81 -3.46
N GLU A 180 -5.83 8.60 -3.50
CA GLU A 180 -7.12 8.32 -4.12
C GLU A 180 -8.27 8.63 -3.17
N VAL A 181 -8.08 8.41 -1.87
CA VAL A 181 -9.08 8.62 -0.83
C VAL A 181 -8.47 9.23 0.45
N MET A 182 -9.33 9.65 1.35
CA MET A 182 -8.99 10.10 2.69
C MET A 182 -9.21 8.97 3.72
N ALA A 183 -8.31 8.80 4.65
CA ALA A 183 -8.57 8.12 5.92
C ALA A 183 -8.75 9.18 7.00
N GLY A 184 -9.57 8.88 8.01
CA GLY A 184 -10.03 9.86 8.98
C GLY A 184 -11.29 10.60 8.49
N GLY A 185 -11.76 11.54 9.27
CA GLY A 185 -13.02 12.27 9.02
C GLY A 185 -13.89 12.36 10.25
N VAL A 186 -15.20 12.55 10.05
CA VAL A 186 -16.19 12.60 11.14
C VAL A 186 -16.29 11.20 11.77
N ASP A 187 -16.07 11.15 13.09
CA ASP A 187 -16.10 9.90 13.85
C ASP A 187 -17.50 9.25 13.78
N THR A 188 -17.57 8.01 13.32
CA THR A 188 -18.82 7.25 13.17
C THR A 188 -19.61 7.13 14.47
N ARG A 189 -18.97 7.24 15.63
CA ARG A 189 -19.63 7.21 16.96
C ARG A 189 -20.56 8.40 17.17
N ASP A 190 -20.36 9.51 16.48
CA ASP A 190 -21.22 10.70 16.55
C ASP A 190 -22.39 10.65 15.56
N LEU A 191 -22.48 9.58 14.76
CA LEU A 191 -23.51 9.40 13.74
C LEU A 191 -24.43 8.22 14.04
N ASP A 192 -25.68 8.35 13.68
CA ASP A 192 -26.62 7.24 13.62
C ASP A 192 -26.37 6.40 12.36
N SER A 193 -26.21 5.09 12.52
CA SER A 193 -25.82 4.20 11.42
C SER A 193 -26.94 3.92 10.40
N GLN A 194 -28.19 4.19 10.74
CA GLN A 194 -29.33 3.94 9.86
C GLN A 194 -29.69 5.15 9.01
N SER A 195 -29.49 6.36 9.55
CA SER A 195 -29.86 7.61 8.90
C SER A 195 -28.67 8.50 8.55
N MET A 196 -27.45 8.13 8.98
CA MET A 196 -26.26 8.99 8.90
C MET A 196 -26.45 10.35 9.58
N GLY A 197 -27.47 10.48 10.42
CA GLY A 197 -27.77 11.71 11.17
C GLY A 197 -26.82 11.92 12.33
N SER A 198 -26.50 13.18 12.60
CA SER A 198 -25.74 13.59 13.77
C SER A 198 -26.52 13.28 15.06
N LYS A 199 -25.86 12.62 16.00
CA LYS A 199 -26.37 12.44 17.39
C LYS A 199 -26.26 13.73 18.21
N LEU A 200 -25.51 14.71 17.75
CA LEU A 200 -25.23 15.96 18.44
C LEU A 200 -26.11 17.12 17.96
N VAL A 201 -26.45 17.14 16.67
CA VAL A 201 -27.15 18.24 16.02
C VAL A 201 -28.32 17.69 15.22
N PRO A 202 -29.57 17.88 15.68
CA PRO A 202 -30.75 17.45 14.93
C PRO A 202 -30.82 18.06 13.52
N GLY A 203 -31.14 17.24 12.53
CA GLY A 203 -31.25 17.65 11.13
C GLY A 203 -29.94 17.78 10.37
N LEU A 204 -28.79 17.57 11.01
CA LEU A 204 -27.48 17.52 10.35
C LEU A 204 -27.12 16.08 10.03
N HIS A 205 -26.66 15.83 8.79
CA HIS A 205 -26.24 14.51 8.33
C HIS A 205 -24.85 14.60 7.69
N PHE A 206 -24.05 13.54 7.83
CA PHE A 206 -22.76 13.40 7.16
C PHE A 206 -22.74 12.10 6.37
N ILE A 207 -22.40 12.18 5.08
CA ILE A 207 -22.39 11.05 4.15
C ILE A 207 -21.12 11.04 3.32
N GLY A 208 -20.79 9.89 2.76
CA GLY A 208 -19.63 9.73 1.89
C GLY A 208 -18.30 9.88 2.63
N GLU A 209 -17.32 10.39 1.93
CA GLU A 209 -15.91 10.36 2.35
C GLU A 209 -15.57 11.36 3.49
N VAL A 210 -16.46 12.24 3.84
CA VAL A 210 -16.28 13.11 5.02
C VAL A 210 -16.35 12.33 6.34
N VAL A 211 -16.98 11.16 6.32
CA VAL A 211 -17.08 10.23 7.45
C VAL A 211 -15.83 9.35 7.52
N ASP A 212 -15.36 9.04 8.73
CA ASP A 212 -14.21 8.16 8.95
C ASP A 212 -14.53 6.70 8.58
N VAL A 213 -14.65 6.45 7.27
CA VAL A 213 -14.81 5.13 6.66
C VAL A 213 -13.93 5.08 5.42
N THR A 214 -12.95 4.19 5.43
CA THR A 214 -11.99 4.04 4.32
C THR A 214 -12.04 2.61 3.80
N GLY A 215 -12.39 2.44 2.54
CA GLY A 215 -12.42 1.17 1.83
C GLY A 215 -11.12 0.87 1.09
N TRP A 216 -11.00 -0.37 0.65
CA TRP A 216 -9.92 -0.84 -0.22
C TRP A 216 -10.13 -0.37 -1.67
N LEU A 217 -9.15 -0.69 -2.53
CA LEU A 217 -9.34 -0.61 -3.98
C LEU A 217 -10.44 -1.58 -4.43
N GLY A 218 -11.09 -1.29 -5.56
CA GLY A 218 -12.18 -2.11 -6.10
C GLY A 218 -13.57 -1.52 -5.93
N GLY A 219 -13.68 -0.19 -5.71
CA GLY A 219 -14.95 0.52 -5.71
C GLY A 219 -15.62 0.65 -4.34
N TYR A 220 -15.02 0.14 -3.26
CA TYR A 220 -15.61 0.18 -1.92
C TYR A 220 -15.91 1.61 -1.42
N ASN A 221 -15.06 2.59 -1.74
CA ASN A 221 -15.26 3.98 -1.34
C ASN A 221 -16.43 4.61 -2.09
N PHE A 222 -16.62 4.30 -3.36
CA PHE A 222 -17.83 4.69 -4.11
C PHE A 222 -19.08 4.00 -3.56
N GLN A 223 -18.98 2.71 -3.26
CA GLN A 223 -20.09 1.97 -2.65
C GLN A 223 -20.49 2.56 -1.30
N TRP A 224 -19.52 2.95 -0.47
CA TRP A 224 -19.79 3.66 0.78
C TRP A 224 -20.50 5.00 0.54
N ALA A 225 -20.04 5.80 -0.43
CA ALA A 225 -20.67 7.08 -0.74
C ALA A 225 -22.14 6.91 -1.11
N TRP A 226 -22.46 5.95 -1.98
CA TRP A 226 -23.83 5.64 -2.38
C TRP A 226 -24.67 5.06 -1.23
N ALA A 227 -24.12 4.10 -0.48
CA ALA A 227 -24.83 3.44 0.62
C ALA A 227 -25.18 4.44 1.74
N SER A 228 -24.24 5.29 2.13
CA SER A 228 -24.47 6.31 3.15
C SER A 228 -25.47 7.38 2.68
N ALA A 229 -25.45 7.75 1.40
CA ALA A 229 -26.44 8.66 0.82
C ALA A 229 -27.85 8.04 0.81
N ALA A 230 -27.98 6.77 0.43
CA ALA A 230 -29.24 6.04 0.44
C ALA A 230 -29.81 5.90 1.86
N ALA A 231 -28.95 5.57 2.83
CA ALA A 231 -29.33 5.49 4.24
C ALA A 231 -29.83 6.85 4.76
N CYS A 232 -29.14 7.93 4.44
CA CYS A 232 -29.56 9.29 4.78
C CYS A 232 -30.94 9.61 4.18
N ALA A 233 -31.11 9.40 2.89
CA ALA A 233 -32.36 9.69 2.19
C ALA A 233 -33.54 8.91 2.77
N SER A 234 -33.34 7.64 3.11
CA SER A 234 -34.36 6.79 3.73
C SER A 234 -34.73 7.21 5.17
N GLY A 235 -33.80 7.84 5.87
CA GLY A 235 -33.99 8.32 7.23
C GLY A 235 -34.59 9.71 7.34
N LEU A 236 -34.71 10.44 6.23
CA LEU A 236 -35.34 11.77 6.22
C LEU A 236 -36.85 11.65 6.30
N PRO A 237 -37.53 12.53 7.07
CA PRO A 237 -39.00 12.58 7.06
C PRO A 237 -39.49 12.94 5.65
N LEU A 238 -40.48 12.23 5.16
CA LEU A 238 -41.15 12.59 3.92
C LEU A 238 -41.74 13.97 4.11
N ALA A 239 -41.49 14.89 3.13
CA ALA A 239 -42.15 16.19 3.09
C ALA A 239 -43.67 15.95 3.02
N ALA A 240 -44.38 16.50 4.00
CA ALA A 240 -45.83 16.45 4.04
C ALA A 240 -46.45 17.28 2.93
#